data_0b4aa2d48e102709d0505ba06e586a24
#
_entry.id   0b4aa2d48e102709d0505ba06e586a24
#
_cell.length_a   1.000
_cell.length_b   1.000
_cell.length_c   1.000
_cell.angle_alpha   90.00
_cell.angle_beta   90.00
_cell.angle_gamma   90.00
#
_symmetry.space_group_name_H-M   'P 1'
#
loop_
_entity.id
_entity.type
_entity.pdbx_description
1 polymer ?
#
loop_
_entity_poly.entity_id
_entity_poly.type
_entity_poly.pdbx_seq_one_letter_code
_entity_poly.pdbx_strand_id
1 'polypeptide(L)'
;MIDVAVVENFIKYEIVGHALNVPNAVMRSVPHQLVISLVIGLGSCSLLDGDSGGSGVSDTAAGVLPSLDRPPLMRLGDSRVAAASLEEIQACEQRLGLAAEDVQLAHPTNFGERKARDSWGRVLQVKPMVIVLHETVISEPQALGLFKTNHPDDDQQVSYHMLIGRDGRRVRIVPDRKRAYGSGMSAFGDITMRDRPGSVGSINNIALHVSLVTPSDGRGDSHGHSGYTNAQYKSLAEQVLLWQATFGIPITRLTTHAAVDRSRSRYDPRSFRWDRFDPHYNHAAELCGLNQFNNEQAGP
;
A
#
# COMPACT_ATOMS: atom_id res chain seq x y z
N MET A 1 22.68 -5.61 -13.58
CA MET A 1 22.11 -4.33 -14.08
C MET A 1 20.65 -4.34 -13.72
N ILE A 2 20.20 -3.41 -12.89
CA ILE A 2 18.79 -3.23 -12.56
C ILE A 2 18.13 -2.71 -13.83
N ASP A 3 17.01 -3.29 -14.23
CA ASP A 3 16.24 -2.77 -15.36
C ASP A 3 15.66 -1.41 -14.95
N VAL A 4 16.30 -0.36 -15.44
CA VAL A 4 15.97 1.05 -15.11
C VAL A 4 14.51 1.37 -15.46
N ALA A 5 13.93 0.71 -16.47
CA ALA A 5 12.56 0.93 -16.88
C ALA A 5 11.53 0.47 -15.82
N VAL A 6 11.81 -0.61 -15.08
CA VAL A 6 10.92 -1.10 -14.01
C VAL A 6 11.00 -0.19 -12.78
N VAL A 7 12.20 0.31 -12.47
CA VAL A 7 12.39 1.27 -11.37
C VAL A 7 11.79 2.62 -11.73
N GLU A 8 11.94 3.06 -12.97
CA GLU A 8 11.30 4.30 -13.46
C GLU A 8 9.77 4.22 -13.44
N ASN A 9 9.16 3.08 -13.73
CA ASN A 9 7.71 2.93 -13.62
C ASN A 9 7.24 2.97 -12.16
N PHE A 10 7.98 2.35 -11.23
CA PHE A 10 7.66 2.44 -9.81
C PHE A 10 7.71 3.90 -9.31
N ILE A 11 8.63 4.71 -9.84
CA ILE A 11 8.81 6.13 -9.53
C ILE A 11 7.85 7.02 -10.33
N LYS A 12 7.65 6.77 -11.63
CA LYS A 12 6.79 7.59 -12.51
C LYS A 12 5.34 7.71 -12.06
N TYR A 13 4.79 6.66 -11.43
CA TYR A 13 3.41 6.72 -10.94
C TYR A 13 3.25 7.61 -9.69
N GLU A 14 4.32 7.97 -8.99
CA GLU A 14 4.25 9.00 -7.94
C GLU A 14 4.32 10.44 -8.50
N ILE A 15 4.94 10.64 -9.66
CA ILE A 15 5.22 11.96 -10.25
C ILE A 15 3.99 12.57 -10.97
N VAL A 16 3.10 11.77 -11.55
CA VAL A 16 1.97 12.27 -12.38
C VAL A 16 0.96 13.10 -11.55
N GLY A 17 0.98 13.03 -10.22
CA GLY A 17 0.17 13.87 -9.35
C GLY A 17 0.64 15.34 -9.19
N HIS A 18 1.80 15.73 -9.70
CA HIS A 18 2.41 17.03 -9.41
C HIS A 18 2.50 18.04 -10.56
N ALA A 19 2.05 17.69 -11.77
CA ALA A 19 2.18 18.56 -12.94
C ALA A 19 1.03 19.54 -13.13
N LEU A 20 0.70 20.36 -12.15
CA LEU A 20 -0.05 21.61 -12.34
C LEU A 20 0.35 22.64 -11.27
N ASN A 21 1.39 23.40 -11.54
CA ASN A 21 1.67 24.79 -11.15
C ASN A 21 3.17 25.03 -10.92
N VAL A 22 3.87 25.42 -11.96
CA VAL A 22 5.14 26.13 -11.84
C VAL A 22 5.05 27.41 -12.64
N PRO A 23 5.24 28.61 -12.07
CA PRO A 23 5.38 29.84 -12.82
C PRO A 23 6.79 29.93 -13.45
N ASN A 24 6.80 30.45 -14.65
CA ASN A 24 7.94 30.72 -15.52
C ASN A 24 9.20 31.24 -14.83
N ALA A 25 10.34 30.60 -15.04
CA ALA A 25 11.63 31.27 -15.11
C ALA A 25 12.67 30.45 -15.89
N VAL A 26 13.09 31.02 -17.02
CA VAL A 26 14.38 30.88 -17.71
C VAL A 26 14.67 29.56 -18.42
N MET A 27 14.28 29.52 -19.69
CA MET A 27 14.86 28.64 -20.71
C MET A 27 16.29 29.10 -21.07
N ARG A 28 17.25 28.16 -21.06
CA ARG A 28 18.41 28.19 -21.92
C ARG A 28 18.39 26.99 -22.84
N SER A 29 18.54 27.31 -24.11
CA SER A 29 18.37 26.52 -25.33
C SER A 29 19.39 25.39 -25.48
N VAL A 30 18.94 24.21 -25.97
CA VAL A 30 19.72 23.33 -26.85
C VAL A 30 18.76 22.72 -27.90
N PRO A 31 19.08 22.71 -29.18
CA PRO A 31 18.17 22.30 -30.23
C PRO A 31 18.33 20.82 -30.58
N HIS A 32 17.25 20.09 -30.80
CA HIS A 32 17.17 19.05 -31.85
C HIS A 32 15.73 18.75 -32.23
N GLN A 33 15.51 18.76 -33.52
CA GLN A 33 14.26 18.56 -34.22
C GLN A 33 13.67 17.16 -34.00
N LEU A 34 12.39 17.10 -33.78
CA LEU A 34 11.57 15.98 -34.26
C LEU A 34 10.20 16.50 -34.70
N VAL A 35 9.92 16.34 -35.98
CA VAL A 35 8.66 16.68 -36.64
C VAL A 35 7.67 15.54 -36.32
N ILE A 36 6.55 15.86 -35.71
CA ILE A 36 5.40 14.94 -35.65
C ILE A 36 4.18 15.67 -36.21
N SER A 37 3.71 15.15 -37.33
CA SER A 37 2.54 15.62 -38.06
C SER A 37 1.25 15.40 -37.26
N LEU A 38 0.52 16.49 -37.03
CA LEU A 38 -0.80 16.50 -36.44
C LEU A 38 -1.83 16.29 -37.56
N VAL A 39 -2.59 15.20 -37.53
CA VAL A 39 -3.76 15.01 -38.41
C VAL A 39 -5.01 15.38 -37.58
N ILE A 40 -5.61 16.49 -37.97
CA ILE A 40 -6.92 16.94 -37.45
C ILE A 40 -7.99 16.34 -38.35
N GLY A 41 -8.83 15.47 -37.79
CA GLY A 41 -10.04 14.99 -38.42
C GLY A 41 -11.27 15.65 -37.80
N LEU A 42 -11.85 16.61 -38.51
CA LEU A 42 -13.19 17.14 -38.24
C LEU A 42 -14.23 16.22 -38.89
N GLY A 43 -15.20 15.78 -38.12
CA GLY A 43 -16.33 14.98 -38.62
C GLY A 43 -17.61 15.38 -37.89
N SER A 44 -18.53 15.89 -38.65
CA SER A 44 -19.78 16.60 -38.31
C SER A 44 -20.85 15.74 -37.65
N CYS A 45 -21.71 16.41 -36.88
CA CYS A 45 -23.02 16.00 -36.39
C CYS A 45 -23.96 15.49 -37.49
N SER A 46 -24.74 14.47 -37.17
CA SER A 46 -26.09 14.27 -37.71
C SER A 46 -26.98 13.64 -36.65
N LEU A 47 -28.02 14.37 -36.29
CA LEU A 47 -29.16 13.92 -35.51
C LEU A 47 -30.05 13.06 -36.42
N LEU A 48 -30.48 11.87 -36.00
CA LEU A 48 -31.73 11.23 -36.38
C LEU A 48 -32.23 10.37 -35.24
N ASP A 49 -33.43 10.62 -34.83
CA ASP A 49 -34.28 9.84 -33.92
C ASP A 49 -34.65 8.47 -34.55
N GLY A 50 -34.79 7.46 -33.69
CA GLY A 50 -35.33 6.15 -34.10
C GLY A 50 -35.33 5.13 -32.98
N ASP A 51 -36.48 4.87 -32.48
CA ASP A 51 -36.91 4.05 -31.36
C ASP A 51 -36.60 2.54 -31.49
N SER A 52 -36.60 1.87 -30.33
CA SER A 52 -36.86 0.48 -30.00
C SER A 52 -35.81 -0.61 -30.32
N GLY A 53 -35.46 -1.36 -29.28
CA GLY A 53 -34.97 -2.73 -29.40
C GLY A 53 -33.86 -3.07 -28.41
N GLY A 54 -34.23 -3.61 -27.25
CA GLY A 54 -33.28 -4.08 -26.26
C GLY A 54 -32.34 -5.18 -26.76
N SER A 55 -31.07 -5.02 -26.53
CA SER A 55 -30.14 -6.12 -26.36
C SER A 55 -29.04 -5.64 -25.44
N GLY A 56 -28.91 -6.33 -24.31
CA GLY A 56 -27.94 -6.05 -23.31
C GLY A 56 -26.52 -6.01 -23.89
N VAL A 57 -25.94 -4.82 -23.93
CA VAL A 57 -24.52 -4.66 -23.97
C VAL A 57 -24.08 -4.96 -22.57
N SER A 58 -23.52 -6.14 -22.36
CA SER A 58 -22.71 -6.41 -21.18
C SER A 58 -21.57 -5.40 -21.20
N ASP A 59 -21.68 -4.35 -20.37
CA ASP A 59 -20.54 -3.64 -19.89
C ASP A 59 -19.59 -4.68 -19.28
N THR A 60 -18.62 -5.12 -20.07
CA THR A 60 -17.42 -5.69 -19.53
C THR A 60 -16.74 -4.55 -18.81
N ALA A 61 -17.22 -4.26 -17.63
CA ALA A 61 -16.55 -3.45 -16.66
C ALA A 61 -15.10 -3.90 -16.63
N ALA A 62 -14.20 -3.00 -16.88
CA ALA A 62 -12.78 -3.16 -16.64
C ALA A 62 -12.65 -3.89 -15.30
N GLY A 63 -12.08 -5.09 -15.32
CA GLY A 63 -12.20 -6.06 -14.26
C GLY A 63 -11.89 -5.46 -12.91
N VAL A 64 -12.92 -5.22 -12.14
CA VAL A 64 -12.83 -5.12 -10.69
C VAL A 64 -12.27 -6.46 -10.27
N LEU A 65 -11.02 -6.46 -9.81
CA LEU A 65 -10.39 -7.64 -9.25
C LEU A 65 -11.27 -8.07 -8.07
N PRO A 66 -11.99 -9.19 -8.16
CA PRO A 66 -12.90 -9.59 -7.10
C PRO A 66 -12.04 -9.92 -5.88
N SER A 67 -12.43 -9.42 -4.72
CA SER A 67 -11.92 -9.75 -3.39
C SER A 67 -10.60 -9.13 -2.90
N LEU A 68 -10.05 -8.12 -3.56
CA LEU A 68 -8.95 -7.35 -2.94
C LEU A 68 -9.46 -6.36 -1.88
N ASP A 69 -10.74 -6.08 -1.90
CA ASP A 69 -11.34 -5.06 -1.05
C ASP A 69 -12.08 -5.70 0.12
N ARG A 70 -11.41 -5.83 1.27
CA ARG A 70 -12.14 -5.63 2.51
C ARG A 70 -12.50 -4.15 2.52
N PRO A 71 -13.78 -3.78 2.46
CA PRO A 71 -14.16 -2.39 2.49
C PRO A 71 -13.60 -1.79 3.78
N PRO A 72 -12.78 -0.73 3.71
CA PRO A 72 -12.32 -0.06 4.91
C PRO A 72 -13.55 0.46 5.65
N LEU A 73 -13.54 0.36 6.98
CA LEU A 73 -14.54 1.07 7.77
C LEU A 73 -14.42 2.55 7.46
N MET A 74 -15.54 3.16 7.09
CA MET A 74 -15.62 4.55 6.66
C MET A 74 -15.26 5.55 7.75
N ARG A 75 -15.16 5.13 9.02
CA ARG A 75 -14.81 5.98 10.16
C ARG A 75 -13.81 5.29 11.07
N LEU A 76 -12.71 5.99 11.40
CA LEU A 76 -11.76 5.54 12.42
C LEU A 76 -12.29 5.76 13.86
N GLY A 77 -13.53 6.27 14.02
CA GLY A 77 -14.02 6.79 15.30
C GLY A 77 -14.15 5.73 16.38
N ASP A 78 -14.71 4.58 16.06
CA ASP A 78 -15.47 3.87 17.11
C ASP A 78 -14.97 2.46 17.44
N SER A 79 -14.08 1.85 16.66
CA SER A 79 -13.58 0.50 16.96
C SER A 79 -12.14 0.56 17.47
N ARG A 80 -11.97 0.66 18.77
CA ARG A 80 -10.65 0.46 19.39
C ARG A 80 -10.65 -0.87 20.11
N VAL A 81 -9.71 -1.72 19.78
CA VAL A 81 -9.38 -2.88 20.58
C VAL A 81 -8.24 -2.46 21.53
N ALA A 82 -8.32 -2.86 22.79
CA ALA A 82 -7.23 -2.63 23.71
C ALA A 82 -5.97 -3.34 23.20
N ALA A 83 -4.83 -2.66 23.21
CA ALA A 83 -3.57 -3.31 22.92
C ALA A 83 -3.29 -4.41 23.95
N ALA A 84 -2.69 -5.50 23.48
CA ALA A 84 -2.23 -6.56 24.38
C ALA A 84 -1.02 -6.07 25.19
N SER A 85 -0.80 -6.67 26.33
CA SER A 85 0.41 -6.44 27.13
C SER A 85 1.64 -7.00 26.42
N LEU A 86 2.81 -6.50 26.78
CA LEU A 86 4.07 -7.02 26.24
C LEU A 86 4.24 -8.52 26.53
N GLU A 87 3.78 -8.98 27.69
CA GLU A 87 3.83 -10.40 28.10
C GLU A 87 2.95 -11.27 27.19
N GLU A 88 1.72 -10.83 26.89
CA GLU A 88 0.83 -11.53 25.95
C GLU A 88 1.41 -11.60 24.54
N ILE A 89 2.03 -10.53 24.07
CA ILE A 89 2.68 -10.48 22.76
C ILE A 89 3.85 -11.46 22.71
N GLN A 90 4.74 -11.44 23.70
CA GLN A 90 5.87 -12.37 23.80
C GLN A 90 5.43 -13.84 23.91
N ALA A 91 4.39 -14.12 24.68
CA ALA A 91 3.81 -15.44 24.76
C ALA A 91 3.22 -15.90 23.42
N CYS A 92 2.60 -15.00 22.66
CA CYS A 92 2.09 -15.26 21.32
C CYS A 92 3.24 -15.58 20.35
N GLU A 93 4.29 -14.78 20.33
CA GLU A 93 5.48 -15.00 19.47
C GLU A 93 6.10 -16.40 19.72
N GLN A 94 6.19 -16.78 21.00
CA GLN A 94 6.71 -18.12 21.39
C GLN A 94 5.78 -19.26 20.92
N ARG A 95 4.45 -19.10 21.09
CA ARG A 95 3.47 -20.11 20.64
C ARG A 95 3.46 -20.28 19.12
N LEU A 96 3.60 -19.18 18.38
CA LEU A 96 3.70 -19.19 16.92
C LEU A 96 5.04 -19.77 16.43
N GLY A 97 6.04 -19.90 17.29
CA GLY A 97 7.39 -20.35 16.92
C GLY A 97 8.04 -19.42 15.90
N LEU A 98 7.84 -18.11 16.06
CA LEU A 98 8.30 -17.14 15.07
C LEU A 98 9.82 -17.11 14.98
N ALA A 99 10.34 -17.25 13.77
CA ALA A 99 11.75 -16.98 13.50
C ALA A 99 12.06 -15.51 13.72
N ALA A 100 13.29 -15.19 14.12
CA ALA A 100 13.76 -13.82 14.23
C ALA A 100 13.61 -13.10 12.88
N GLU A 101 13.32 -11.79 12.96
CA GLU A 101 13.29 -10.94 11.77
C GLU A 101 14.71 -10.76 11.20
N ASP A 102 14.83 -10.81 9.88
CA ASP A 102 16.02 -10.32 9.20
C ASP A 102 15.96 -8.79 9.14
N VAL A 103 16.96 -8.10 9.69
CA VAL A 103 16.95 -6.64 9.78
C VAL A 103 17.76 -6.02 8.65
N GLN A 104 17.07 -5.41 7.70
CA GLN A 104 17.61 -4.79 6.49
C GLN A 104 17.10 -3.34 6.36
N LEU A 105 17.52 -2.46 7.28
CA LEU A 105 16.95 -1.12 7.39
C LEU A 105 17.13 -0.30 6.11
N ALA A 106 16.07 0.43 5.78
CA ALA A 106 16.05 1.41 4.70
C ALA A 106 17.04 2.56 4.96
N HIS A 107 17.46 3.23 3.88
CA HIS A 107 18.22 4.48 4.02
C HIS A 107 17.38 5.53 4.78
N PRO A 108 18.01 6.37 5.64
CA PRO A 108 17.29 7.35 6.45
C PRO A 108 16.40 8.34 5.68
N THR A 109 16.67 8.55 4.38
CA THR A 109 15.80 9.39 3.52
C THR A 109 14.45 8.72 3.20
N ASN A 110 14.36 7.39 3.33
CA ASN A 110 13.16 6.62 2.94
C ASN A 110 12.18 6.38 4.09
N PHE A 111 12.38 6.98 5.24
CA PHE A 111 11.43 6.94 6.35
C PHE A 111 11.59 8.17 7.24
N GLY A 112 10.65 8.40 8.15
CA GLY A 112 10.71 9.54 9.05
C GLY A 112 10.03 9.31 10.40
N GLU A 113 9.93 10.36 11.18
CA GLU A 113 9.16 10.36 12.43
C GLU A 113 7.66 10.48 12.13
N ARG A 114 6.82 9.88 12.99
CA ARG A 114 5.38 10.16 12.95
C ARG A 114 5.15 11.57 13.50
N LYS A 115 4.38 12.35 12.77
CA LYS A 115 4.13 13.77 13.10
C LYS A 115 2.92 13.91 14.01
N ALA A 116 3.03 14.78 15.02
CA ALA A 116 1.91 15.12 15.91
C ALA A 116 0.94 16.13 15.30
N ARG A 117 1.33 16.81 14.24
CA ARG A 117 0.49 17.74 13.48
C ARG A 117 0.79 17.63 12.00
N ASP A 118 -0.24 17.81 11.17
CA ASP A 118 -0.07 17.94 9.74
C ASP A 118 0.16 19.41 9.32
N SER A 119 0.37 19.65 8.03
CA SER A 119 0.59 21.01 7.51
C SER A 119 -0.66 21.90 7.50
N TRP A 120 -1.84 21.34 7.79
CA TRP A 120 -3.06 22.10 8.04
C TRP A 120 -3.23 22.47 9.52
N GLY A 121 -2.27 22.09 10.39
CA GLY A 121 -2.32 22.31 11.83
C GLY A 121 -3.20 21.32 12.60
N ARG A 122 -3.80 20.32 11.94
CA ARG A 122 -4.63 19.30 12.60
C ARG A 122 -3.77 18.42 13.49
N VAL A 123 -4.28 18.12 14.68
CA VAL A 123 -3.63 17.16 15.58
C VAL A 123 -3.75 15.75 15.00
N LEU A 124 -2.65 15.03 14.98
CA LEU A 124 -2.55 13.68 14.43
C LEU A 124 -2.29 12.66 15.52
N GLN A 125 -2.70 11.44 15.26
CA GLN A 125 -2.24 10.30 16.03
C GLN A 125 -0.80 9.96 15.65
N VAL A 126 0.07 9.82 16.65
CA VAL A 126 1.48 9.46 16.48
C VAL A 126 1.74 7.95 16.58
N LYS A 127 0.69 7.14 16.53
CA LYS A 127 0.77 5.68 16.58
C LYS A 127 0.11 5.06 15.34
N PRO A 128 0.52 3.84 14.97
CA PRO A 128 -0.17 3.06 13.95
C PRO A 128 -1.64 2.83 14.28
N MET A 129 -2.49 2.89 13.24
CA MET A 129 -3.93 2.70 13.34
C MET A 129 -4.50 1.89 12.17
N VAL A 130 -3.73 1.69 11.10
CA VAL A 130 -4.14 1.00 9.87
C VAL A 130 -2.98 0.11 9.43
N ILE A 131 -3.28 -1.07 8.90
CA ILE A 131 -2.30 -1.96 8.26
C ILE A 131 -2.61 -2.01 6.78
N VAL A 132 -1.62 -1.72 5.94
CA VAL A 132 -1.75 -1.67 4.48
C VAL A 132 -0.91 -2.77 3.85
N LEU A 133 -1.56 -3.60 3.05
CA LEU A 133 -0.94 -4.67 2.29
C LEU A 133 -0.44 -4.15 0.94
N HIS A 134 0.77 -4.58 0.57
CA HIS A 134 1.44 -4.24 -0.69
C HIS A 134 2.03 -5.48 -1.35
N GLU A 135 2.50 -5.31 -2.57
CA GLU A 135 3.42 -6.22 -3.24
C GLU A 135 4.63 -5.46 -3.79
N THR A 136 5.72 -6.18 -4.08
CA THR A 136 6.96 -5.52 -4.52
C THR A 136 6.99 -5.19 -6.01
N VAL A 137 6.22 -5.85 -6.86
CA VAL A 137 6.27 -5.85 -8.34
C VAL A 137 7.67 -6.09 -8.94
N ILE A 138 8.68 -6.20 -8.10
CA ILE A 138 10.10 -6.48 -8.41
C ILE A 138 10.62 -7.60 -7.52
N SER A 139 11.82 -8.10 -7.79
CA SER A 139 12.43 -9.13 -6.94
C SER A 139 12.82 -8.59 -5.57
N GLU A 140 12.93 -9.48 -4.59
CA GLU A 140 13.36 -9.11 -3.23
C GLU A 140 14.70 -8.34 -3.19
N PRO A 141 15.77 -8.79 -3.88
CA PRO A 141 17.03 -8.03 -3.89
C PRO A 141 16.89 -6.63 -4.51
N GLN A 142 16.03 -6.47 -5.54
CA GLN A 142 15.76 -5.17 -6.13
C GLN A 142 14.99 -4.26 -5.16
N ALA A 143 13.98 -4.79 -4.46
CA ALA A 143 13.23 -4.04 -3.47
C ALA A 143 14.13 -3.58 -2.30
N LEU A 144 14.96 -4.49 -1.77
CA LEU A 144 15.92 -4.15 -0.72
C LEU A 144 16.96 -3.12 -1.18
N GLY A 145 17.44 -3.23 -2.43
CA GLY A 145 18.32 -2.25 -3.03
C GLY A 145 17.68 -0.86 -3.12
N LEU A 146 16.43 -0.81 -3.59
CA LEU A 146 15.65 0.42 -3.68
C LEU A 146 15.48 1.10 -2.32
N PHE A 147 15.07 0.35 -1.29
CA PHE A 147 14.88 0.91 0.06
C PHE A 147 16.18 1.40 0.69
N LYS A 148 17.33 0.81 0.36
CA LYS A 148 18.65 1.21 0.85
C LYS A 148 19.30 2.34 0.07
N THR A 149 18.75 2.71 -1.08
CA THR A 149 19.24 3.82 -1.90
C THR A 149 18.90 5.15 -1.24
N ASN A 150 19.82 6.10 -1.32
CA ASN A 150 19.58 7.49 -0.91
C ASN A 150 18.63 8.17 -1.90
N HIS A 151 17.46 8.56 -1.44
CA HIS A 151 16.46 9.33 -2.21
C HIS A 151 16.24 10.68 -1.53
N PRO A 152 17.02 11.71 -1.90
CA PRO A 152 16.88 13.05 -1.31
C PRO A 152 15.55 13.71 -1.72
N ASP A 153 15.05 13.38 -2.91
CA ASP A 153 13.81 13.93 -3.44
C ASP A 153 12.61 13.13 -2.93
N ASP A 154 11.63 13.83 -2.42
CA ASP A 154 10.46 13.29 -1.73
C ASP A 154 9.59 12.37 -2.59
N ASP A 155 9.51 12.65 -3.88
CA ASP A 155 8.76 11.88 -4.87
C ASP A 155 9.41 10.52 -5.21
N GLN A 156 10.68 10.34 -4.84
CA GLN A 156 11.42 9.09 -5.01
C GLN A 156 11.47 8.24 -3.73
N GLN A 157 11.09 8.81 -2.59
CA GLN A 157 11.15 8.13 -1.30
C GLN A 157 10.14 7.00 -1.22
N VAL A 158 10.60 5.80 -0.89
CA VAL A 158 9.76 4.61 -0.76
C VAL A 158 10.29 3.65 0.30
N SER A 159 9.40 3.14 1.12
CA SER A 159 9.71 2.05 2.06
C SER A 159 8.45 1.41 2.63
N TYR A 160 8.61 0.22 3.17
CA TYR A 160 7.61 -0.48 3.98
C TYR A 160 8.19 -0.77 5.36
N HIS A 161 7.35 -1.12 6.33
CA HIS A 161 7.85 -1.55 7.64
C HIS A 161 8.40 -2.97 7.58
N MET A 162 7.70 -3.84 6.81
CA MET A 162 8.01 -5.25 6.69
C MET A 162 7.95 -5.68 5.22
N LEU A 163 8.91 -6.50 4.81
CA LEU A 163 8.89 -7.28 3.58
C LEU A 163 8.80 -8.76 3.94
N ILE A 164 7.92 -9.51 3.26
CA ILE A 164 7.78 -10.95 3.44
C ILE A 164 8.25 -11.66 2.18
N GLY A 165 9.36 -12.37 2.30
CA GLY A 165 9.97 -13.19 1.24
C GLY A 165 9.07 -14.34 0.77
N ARG A 166 9.36 -14.90 -0.39
CA ARG A 166 8.60 -16.04 -0.96
C ARG A 166 8.64 -17.30 -0.07
N ASP A 167 9.66 -17.42 0.76
CA ASP A 167 9.84 -18.46 1.78
C ASP A 167 9.13 -18.17 3.10
N GLY A 168 8.48 -16.99 3.22
CA GLY A 168 7.84 -16.52 4.45
C GLY A 168 8.79 -15.79 5.40
N ARG A 169 10.06 -15.59 5.05
CA ARG A 169 11.01 -14.83 5.87
C ARG A 169 10.53 -13.38 6.02
N ARG A 170 10.52 -12.90 7.27
CA ARG A 170 10.17 -11.54 7.61
C ARG A 170 11.42 -10.67 7.61
N VAL A 171 11.40 -9.60 6.81
CA VAL A 171 12.52 -8.66 6.69
C VAL A 171 12.07 -7.30 7.20
N ARG A 172 12.68 -6.82 8.27
CA ARG A 172 12.43 -5.51 8.87
C ARG A 172 13.14 -4.43 8.08
N ILE A 173 12.36 -3.51 7.47
CA ILE A 173 12.86 -2.41 6.66
C ILE A 173 12.78 -1.07 7.41
N VAL A 174 11.65 -0.80 8.08
CA VAL A 174 11.47 0.40 8.90
C VAL A 174 10.93 -0.02 10.27
N PRO A 175 11.44 0.54 11.38
CA PRO A 175 10.89 0.29 12.70
C PRO A 175 9.42 0.71 12.81
N ASP A 176 8.57 -0.07 13.46
CA ASP A 176 7.10 0.15 13.51
C ASP A 176 6.71 1.53 14.07
N ARG A 177 7.51 2.09 14.97
CA ARG A 177 7.27 3.42 15.55
C ARG A 177 7.60 4.57 14.61
N LYS A 178 8.34 4.31 13.54
CA LYS A 178 8.65 5.28 12.48
C LYS A 178 7.53 5.34 11.45
N ARG A 179 7.64 6.27 10.53
CA ARG A 179 6.75 6.46 9.40
C ARG A 179 7.44 5.97 8.13
N ALA A 180 7.03 4.84 7.61
CA ALA A 180 7.44 4.40 6.28
C ALA A 180 6.68 5.18 5.19
N TYR A 181 7.26 5.28 4.01
CA TYR A 181 6.70 5.98 2.85
C TYR A 181 6.15 4.96 1.85
N GLY A 182 5.09 4.26 2.26
CA GLY A 182 4.51 3.14 1.53
C GLY A 182 3.28 3.49 0.68
N SER A 183 2.64 4.63 0.93
CA SER A 183 1.47 5.07 0.17
C SER A 183 1.60 6.55 -0.20
N GLY A 184 1.55 6.86 -1.49
CA GLY A 184 1.52 8.21 -2.00
C GLY A 184 0.20 8.92 -1.67
N MET A 185 -0.50 9.44 -2.68
CA MET A 185 -1.82 10.06 -2.48
C MET A 185 -2.82 9.01 -1.97
N SER A 186 -3.17 9.04 -0.69
CA SER A 186 -3.97 8.00 -0.06
C SER A 186 -4.87 8.53 1.06
N ALA A 187 -5.96 7.81 1.31
CA ALA A 187 -6.85 8.05 2.44
C ALA A 187 -7.42 6.72 2.95
N PHE A 188 -7.69 6.63 4.26
CA PHE A 188 -8.47 5.57 4.85
C PHE A 188 -9.78 6.15 5.36
N GLY A 189 -10.89 5.81 4.70
CA GLY A 189 -12.13 6.55 4.88
C GLY A 189 -11.94 8.02 4.50
N ASP A 190 -12.22 8.90 5.42
CA ASP A 190 -12.05 10.36 5.32
C ASP A 190 -10.68 10.85 5.84
N ILE A 191 -9.86 9.93 6.39
CA ILE A 191 -8.57 10.29 6.98
C ILE A 191 -7.47 10.32 5.93
N THR A 192 -6.92 11.49 5.74
CA THR A 192 -5.68 11.74 5.01
C THR A 192 -4.90 12.84 5.70
N MET A 193 -3.60 12.90 5.48
CA MET A 193 -2.74 13.93 6.06
C MET A 193 -1.83 14.49 5.01
N ARG A 194 -1.59 15.80 5.11
CA ARG A 194 -0.54 16.47 4.39
C ARG A 194 0.61 16.72 5.36
N ASP A 195 1.75 16.13 5.13
CA ASP A 195 2.87 16.21 6.06
C ASP A 195 3.71 17.48 5.92
N ARG A 196 3.58 18.18 4.80
CA ARG A 196 4.17 19.51 4.54
C ARG A 196 3.29 20.32 3.56
N PRO A 197 3.42 21.66 3.51
CA PRO A 197 2.75 22.47 2.51
C PRO A 197 3.12 22.01 1.08
N GLY A 198 2.11 21.88 0.22
CA GLY A 198 2.31 21.43 -1.17
C GLY A 198 2.36 19.92 -1.38
N SER A 199 2.58 19.10 -0.32
CA SER A 199 2.54 17.64 -0.47
C SER A 199 1.12 17.13 -0.71
N VAL A 200 1.00 15.95 -1.31
CA VAL A 200 -0.27 15.22 -1.40
C VAL A 200 -0.71 14.70 -0.03
N GLY A 201 -2.01 14.49 0.14
CA GLY A 201 -2.51 13.82 1.33
C GLY A 201 -2.12 12.34 1.34
N SER A 202 -1.67 11.81 2.46
CA SER A 202 -1.33 10.39 2.63
C SER A 202 -1.71 9.84 4.00
N ILE A 203 -1.73 8.53 4.15
CA ILE A 203 -1.95 7.85 5.43
C ILE A 203 -0.66 7.34 6.07
N ASN A 204 0.50 7.63 5.51
CA ASN A 204 1.79 7.12 6.01
C ASN A 204 2.00 7.33 7.52
N ASN A 205 1.45 8.42 8.08
CA ASN A 205 1.62 8.71 9.51
C ASN A 205 0.92 7.72 10.45
N ILE A 206 -0.16 7.13 9.99
CA ILE A 206 -0.99 6.19 10.79
C ILE A 206 -0.92 4.76 10.29
N ALA A 207 -0.25 4.52 9.17
CA ALA A 207 -0.17 3.19 8.56
C ALA A 207 1.05 2.40 9.05
N LEU A 208 0.89 1.08 9.10
CA LEU A 208 1.92 0.08 9.01
C LEU A 208 1.83 -0.55 7.62
N HIS A 209 2.92 -0.62 6.92
CA HIS A 209 3.00 -1.13 5.56
C HIS A 209 3.74 -2.46 5.54
N VAL A 210 3.11 -3.51 4.99
CA VAL A 210 3.73 -4.80 4.75
C VAL A 210 3.62 -5.16 3.29
N SER A 211 4.74 -5.56 2.68
CA SER A 211 4.80 -5.94 1.28
C SER A 211 5.14 -7.42 1.13
N LEU A 212 4.44 -8.09 0.23
CA LEU A 212 4.73 -9.47 -0.18
C LEU A 212 5.65 -9.44 -1.41
N VAL A 213 6.72 -10.24 -1.38
CA VAL A 213 7.57 -10.39 -2.57
C VAL A 213 6.76 -11.04 -3.69
N THR A 214 6.63 -10.32 -4.80
CA THR A 214 5.90 -10.76 -5.99
C THR A 214 6.60 -11.94 -6.67
N PRO A 215 5.87 -12.96 -7.15
CA PRO A 215 6.45 -14.04 -7.93
C PRO A 215 7.06 -13.55 -9.25
N SER A 216 7.90 -14.36 -9.88
CA SER A 216 8.62 -13.97 -11.10
C SER A 216 7.69 -13.63 -12.28
N ASP A 217 6.53 -14.27 -12.36
CA ASP A 217 5.51 -14.05 -13.38
C ASP A 217 4.63 -12.80 -13.13
N GLY A 218 4.79 -12.15 -11.98
CA GLY A 218 4.06 -10.93 -11.62
C GLY A 218 4.95 -9.68 -11.57
N ARG A 219 6.20 -9.75 -12.03
CA ARG A 219 7.08 -8.58 -12.06
C ARG A 219 6.66 -7.62 -13.16
N GLY A 220 6.70 -6.32 -12.83
CA GLY A 220 6.20 -5.27 -13.71
C GLY A 220 4.68 -5.10 -13.65
N ASP A 221 4.11 -4.47 -14.68
CA ASP A 221 2.70 -4.03 -14.73
C ASP A 221 1.72 -5.09 -15.30
N SER A 222 2.00 -6.38 -15.18
CA SER A 222 1.06 -7.43 -15.59
C SER A 222 -0.23 -7.36 -14.76
N HIS A 223 -1.38 -7.71 -15.36
CA HIS A 223 -2.68 -7.62 -14.69
C HIS A 223 -2.89 -8.61 -13.53
N GLY A 224 -2.06 -9.62 -13.43
CA GLY A 224 -2.12 -10.62 -12.37
C GLY A 224 -0.89 -11.52 -12.39
N HIS A 225 -0.83 -12.47 -11.47
CA HIS A 225 0.26 -13.42 -11.36
C HIS A 225 -0.20 -14.70 -10.64
N SER A 226 0.67 -15.69 -10.51
CA SER A 226 0.38 -17.00 -9.88
C SER A 226 0.01 -16.93 -8.39
N GLY A 227 0.14 -15.76 -7.77
CA GLY A 227 -0.22 -15.54 -6.37
C GLY A 227 0.93 -15.74 -5.39
N TYR A 228 0.58 -15.69 -4.12
CA TYR A 228 1.53 -15.79 -3.00
C TYR A 228 1.60 -17.20 -2.47
N THR A 229 2.75 -17.55 -1.86
CA THR A 229 2.96 -18.86 -1.27
C THR A 229 2.18 -19.02 0.04
N ASN A 230 1.98 -20.26 0.46
CA ASN A 230 1.38 -20.54 1.76
C ASN A 230 2.24 -19.99 2.91
N ALA A 231 3.57 -20.04 2.76
CA ALA A 231 4.51 -19.45 3.73
C ALA A 231 4.34 -17.93 3.85
N GLN A 232 4.11 -17.22 2.72
CA GLN A 232 3.84 -15.79 2.75
C GLN A 232 2.52 -15.49 3.47
N TYR A 233 1.43 -16.22 3.17
CA TYR A 233 0.14 -16.02 3.85
C TYR A 233 0.23 -16.27 5.35
N LYS A 234 0.93 -17.34 5.76
CA LYS A 234 1.16 -17.64 7.18
C LYS A 234 1.91 -16.51 7.87
N SER A 235 3.07 -16.12 7.36
CA SER A 235 3.89 -15.07 7.97
C SER A 235 3.20 -13.70 7.96
N LEU A 236 2.42 -13.39 6.92
CA LEU A 236 1.60 -12.19 6.88
C LEU A 236 0.54 -12.19 7.97
N ALA A 237 -0.18 -13.28 8.14
CA ALA A 237 -1.21 -13.41 9.14
C ALA A 237 -0.67 -13.24 10.57
N GLU A 238 0.46 -13.89 10.86
CA GLU A 238 1.16 -13.76 12.12
C GLU A 238 1.64 -12.33 12.39
N GLN A 239 2.25 -11.69 11.38
CA GLN A 239 2.71 -10.31 11.51
C GLN A 239 1.56 -9.31 11.70
N VAL A 240 0.46 -9.50 10.98
CA VAL A 240 -0.76 -8.67 11.11
C VAL A 240 -1.30 -8.79 12.54
N LEU A 241 -1.46 -10.02 13.05
CA LEU A 241 -1.95 -10.25 14.41
C LEU A 241 -1.04 -9.58 15.47
N LEU A 242 0.28 -9.70 15.35
CA LEU A 242 1.21 -9.06 16.28
C LEU A 242 1.10 -7.53 16.25
N TRP A 243 0.96 -6.93 15.08
CA TRP A 243 0.76 -5.49 14.99
C TRP A 243 -0.59 -5.05 15.55
N GLN A 244 -1.64 -5.82 15.31
CA GLN A 244 -2.95 -5.57 15.91
C GLN A 244 -2.87 -5.62 17.43
N ALA A 245 -2.25 -6.66 17.97
CA ALA A 245 -2.06 -6.81 19.41
C ALA A 245 -1.23 -5.66 20.00
N THR A 246 -0.12 -5.30 19.34
CA THR A 246 0.80 -4.25 19.81
C THR A 246 0.17 -2.85 19.83
N PHE A 247 -0.66 -2.53 18.82
CA PHE A 247 -1.16 -1.17 18.61
C PHE A 247 -2.66 -1.02 18.85
N GLY A 248 -3.38 -2.09 19.15
CA GLY A 248 -4.84 -2.09 19.32
C GLY A 248 -5.56 -1.82 17.99
N ILE A 249 -5.10 -2.44 16.89
CA ILE A 249 -5.67 -2.27 15.56
C ILE A 249 -6.69 -3.38 15.29
N PRO A 250 -8.00 -3.09 15.11
CA PRO A 250 -8.97 -4.12 14.78
C PRO A 250 -8.79 -4.65 13.36
N ILE A 251 -9.31 -5.85 13.07
CA ILE A 251 -9.20 -6.47 11.73
C ILE A 251 -9.82 -5.59 10.62
N THR A 252 -10.83 -4.82 10.97
CA THR A 252 -11.50 -3.88 10.05
C THR A 252 -10.60 -2.76 9.54
N ARG A 253 -9.40 -2.61 10.10
CA ARG A 253 -8.38 -1.64 9.66
C ARG A 253 -7.19 -2.32 8.95
N LEU A 254 -7.36 -3.58 8.57
CA LEU A 254 -6.49 -4.24 7.60
C LEU A 254 -7.02 -3.96 6.20
N THR A 255 -6.21 -3.37 5.35
CA THR A 255 -6.60 -2.91 4.01
C THR A 255 -5.50 -3.13 2.98
N THR A 256 -5.73 -2.76 1.72
CA THR A 256 -4.77 -2.87 0.62
C THR A 256 -4.35 -1.49 0.13
N HIS A 257 -3.23 -1.42 -0.59
CA HIS A 257 -2.81 -0.18 -1.24
C HIS A 257 -3.86 0.28 -2.25
N ALA A 258 -4.39 -0.64 -3.07
CA ALA A 258 -5.47 -0.34 -4.02
C ALA A 258 -6.69 0.33 -3.35
N ALA A 259 -7.09 -0.12 -2.16
CA ALA A 259 -8.27 0.41 -1.46
C ALA A 259 -8.03 1.83 -0.89
N VAL A 260 -6.81 2.15 -0.47
CA VAL A 260 -6.48 3.45 0.12
C VAL A 260 -5.98 4.46 -0.90
N ASP A 261 -5.57 4.05 -2.09
CA ASP A 261 -5.07 4.92 -3.15
C ASP A 261 -6.15 5.92 -3.61
N ARG A 262 -5.75 7.17 -3.77
CA ARG A 262 -6.59 8.27 -4.29
C ARG A 262 -6.06 8.83 -5.60
N SER A 263 -4.90 8.34 -6.06
CA SER A 263 -4.35 8.67 -7.38
C SER A 263 -4.97 7.85 -8.51
N ARG A 264 -5.63 6.73 -8.20
CA ARG A 264 -6.14 5.71 -9.13
C ARG A 264 -5.05 5.05 -9.95
N SER A 265 -3.84 4.97 -9.41
CA SER A 265 -2.67 4.39 -10.07
C SER A 265 -2.15 3.12 -9.36
N ARG A 266 -2.71 2.77 -8.20
CA ARG A 266 -2.28 1.62 -7.42
C ARG A 266 -3.34 0.51 -7.44
N TYR A 267 -2.89 -0.71 -7.60
CA TYR A 267 -3.72 -1.91 -7.74
C TYR A 267 -3.21 -3.08 -6.90
N ASP A 268 -2.18 -2.84 -6.09
CA ASP A 268 -1.52 -3.87 -5.28
C ASP A 268 -2.20 -4.10 -3.90
N PRO A 269 -2.08 -5.32 -3.36
CA PRO A 269 -1.42 -6.50 -3.90
C PRO A 269 -2.31 -7.26 -4.89
N ARG A 270 -1.83 -7.45 -6.14
CA ARG A 270 -2.53 -8.24 -7.17
C ARG A 270 -2.61 -9.71 -6.78
N SER A 271 -3.63 -10.42 -7.27
CA SER A 271 -3.80 -11.87 -7.05
C SER A 271 -3.78 -12.28 -5.57
N PHE A 272 -4.00 -11.36 -4.64
CA PHE A 272 -4.15 -11.66 -3.22
C PHE A 272 -5.48 -12.34 -2.96
N ARG A 273 -5.50 -13.33 -2.08
CA ARG A 273 -6.68 -14.12 -1.77
C ARG A 273 -6.94 -14.12 -0.26
N TRP A 274 -8.02 -13.46 0.14
CA TRP A 274 -8.44 -13.41 1.54
C TRP A 274 -8.78 -14.79 2.09
N ASP A 275 -9.42 -15.66 1.30
CA ASP A 275 -9.74 -17.03 1.67
C ASP A 275 -8.50 -17.91 1.95
N ARG A 276 -7.31 -17.49 1.49
CA ARG A 276 -6.04 -18.11 1.85
C ARG A 276 -5.38 -17.45 3.05
N PHE A 277 -5.63 -16.19 3.30
CA PHE A 277 -5.13 -15.46 4.46
C PHE A 277 -5.90 -15.82 5.74
N ASP A 278 -7.23 -15.81 5.68
CA ASP A 278 -8.12 -15.94 6.84
C ASP A 278 -7.89 -17.21 7.67
N PRO A 279 -7.68 -18.41 7.09
CA PRO A 279 -7.39 -19.61 7.89
C PRO A 279 -6.11 -19.49 8.72
N HIS A 280 -5.05 -18.88 8.17
CA HIS A 280 -3.80 -18.65 8.91
C HIS A 280 -3.98 -17.62 10.01
N TYR A 281 -4.73 -16.56 9.73
CA TYR A 281 -5.01 -15.51 10.70
C TYR A 281 -5.84 -16.05 11.88
N ASN A 282 -6.92 -16.76 11.59
CA ASN A 282 -7.78 -17.36 12.61
C ASN A 282 -7.02 -18.36 13.48
N HIS A 283 -6.21 -19.22 12.87
CA HIS A 283 -5.36 -20.15 13.59
C HIS A 283 -4.36 -19.45 14.51
N ALA A 284 -3.70 -18.40 14.03
CA ALA A 284 -2.76 -17.62 14.84
C ALA A 284 -3.48 -16.92 16.01
N ALA A 285 -4.64 -16.31 15.76
CA ALA A 285 -5.43 -15.64 16.78
C ALA A 285 -5.90 -16.61 17.87
N GLU A 286 -6.36 -17.80 17.49
CA GLU A 286 -6.77 -18.86 18.41
C GLU A 286 -5.58 -19.37 19.24
N LEU A 287 -4.47 -19.68 18.59
CA LEU A 287 -3.25 -20.17 19.25
C LEU A 287 -2.71 -19.16 20.26
N CYS A 288 -2.80 -17.88 19.95
CA CYS A 288 -2.36 -16.80 20.85
C CYS A 288 -3.39 -16.42 21.92
N GLY A 289 -4.66 -16.82 21.78
CA GLY A 289 -5.76 -16.33 22.64
C GLY A 289 -6.10 -14.86 22.37
N LEU A 290 -5.89 -14.39 21.14
CA LEU A 290 -6.07 -12.98 20.73
C LEU A 290 -7.27 -12.81 19.77
N ASN A 291 -8.35 -13.58 19.98
CA ASN A 291 -9.52 -13.59 19.11
C ASN A 291 -10.29 -12.25 19.07
N GLN A 292 -10.10 -11.37 20.07
CA GLN A 292 -10.71 -10.04 20.10
C GLN A 292 -10.31 -9.17 18.90
N PHE A 293 -9.17 -9.43 18.27
CA PHE A 293 -8.71 -8.68 17.10
C PHE A 293 -9.39 -9.13 15.80
N ASN A 294 -9.97 -10.35 15.79
CA ASN A 294 -10.69 -10.91 14.64
C ASN A 294 -12.20 -10.60 14.66
N ASN A 295 -12.71 -9.99 15.71
CA ASN A 295 -14.14 -9.79 15.88
C ASN A 295 -14.59 -8.57 15.06
N GLU A 296 -15.26 -8.79 13.91
CA GLU A 296 -15.86 -7.73 13.09
C GLU A 296 -17.02 -7.02 13.81
N GLN A 297 -17.54 -7.62 14.87
CA GLN A 297 -18.72 -7.17 15.63
C GLN A 297 -18.37 -6.50 16.96
N ALA A 298 -17.12 -6.34 17.32
CA ALA A 298 -16.71 -5.63 18.52
C ALA A 298 -16.81 -4.11 18.32
N GLY A 299 -18.00 -3.61 18.10
CA GLY A 299 -18.42 -2.25 18.38
C GLY A 299 -19.28 -2.24 19.65
N PRO A 300 -19.29 -1.17 20.42
CA PRO A 300 -20.11 -1.06 21.61
C PRO A 300 -21.59 -1.23 21.31
#